data_055ece5dcf7f702e3b745ccd1cbf93d7
#
_entry.id   055ece5dcf7f702e3b745ccd1cbf93d7
#
_cell.length_a   1.000
_cell.length_b   1.000
_cell.length_c   1.000
_cell.angle_alpha   90.00
_cell.angle_beta   90.00
_cell.angle_gamma   90.00
#
_symmetry.space_group_name_H-M   'P 1'
#
loop_
_entity.id
_entity.type
_entity.pdbx_description
1 polymer ?
#
loop_
_entity_poly.entity_id
_entity_poly.type
_entity_poly.pdbx_seq_one_letter_code
_entity_poly.pdbx_strand_id
1 'polypeptide(L)'
;MLKLKVHKLFDDVKSPIFSTRGSACFDIHAYYNPEQGYQKWSDNKKSFITRKDASITIHPFERVLIPTGMILDIPAGYSVRIHPRSGSAIKQGLSL
;
A
#
# COMPACT_ATOMS: atom_id res chain seq x y z
N MET A 1 15.75 -3.08 22.06
CA MET A 1 15.50 -2.81 20.64
C MET A 1 14.03 -3.06 20.31
N LEU A 2 13.40 -2.11 19.69
CA LEU A 2 12.01 -2.24 19.25
C LEU A 2 11.93 -3.21 18.07
N LYS A 3 11.02 -4.18 18.14
CA LYS A 3 10.75 -5.09 17.03
C LYS A 3 9.32 -4.92 16.57
N LEU A 4 9.15 -4.59 15.30
CA LEU A 4 7.85 -4.54 14.66
C LEU A 4 7.59 -5.88 13.96
N LYS A 5 6.51 -6.54 14.34
CA LYS A 5 6.12 -7.80 13.70
C LYS A 5 5.25 -7.52 12.49
N VAL A 6 5.55 -8.19 11.40
CA VAL A 6 4.80 -8.07 10.15
C VAL A 6 4.27 -9.45 9.78
N HIS A 7 2.95 -9.53 9.56
CA HIS A 7 2.29 -10.75 9.09
C HIS A 7 1.92 -10.55 7.62
N LYS A 8 2.42 -11.42 6.77
CA LYS A 8 2.07 -11.42 5.36
C LYS A 8 0.83 -12.25 5.13
N LEU A 9 -0.15 -11.71 4.40
CA LEU A 9 -1.35 -12.47 4.04
C LEU A 9 -1.12 -13.41 2.87
N PHE A 10 -0.08 -13.15 2.07
CA PHE A 10 0.30 -13.96 0.91
C PHE A 10 1.82 -14.10 0.87
N ASP A 11 2.31 -15.20 0.31
CA ASP A 11 3.75 -15.50 0.30
C ASP A 11 4.55 -14.51 -0.54
N ASP A 12 3.96 -13.94 -1.56
CA ASP A 12 4.63 -13.03 -2.50
C ASP A 12 4.54 -11.56 -2.08
N VAL A 13 4.02 -11.26 -0.91
CA VAL A 13 4.02 -9.89 -0.37
C VAL A 13 5.46 -9.50 -0.05
N LYS A 14 5.86 -8.31 -0.52
CA LYS A 14 7.20 -7.79 -0.23
C LYS A 14 7.32 -7.38 1.23
N SER A 15 8.37 -7.84 1.90
CA SER A 15 8.67 -7.41 3.26
C SER A 15 9.06 -5.94 3.28
N PRO A 16 8.61 -5.18 4.29
CA PRO A 16 9.10 -3.80 4.46
C PRO A 16 10.59 -3.82 4.76
N ILE A 17 11.34 -2.99 4.05
CA ILE A 17 12.77 -2.82 4.29
C ILE A 17 13.10 -1.33 4.30
N PHE A 18 14.14 -0.96 5.05
CA PHE A 18 14.65 0.40 4.99
C PHE A 18 15.39 0.59 3.67
N SER A 19 15.08 1.67 2.95
CA SER A 19 15.71 1.96 1.67
C SER A 19 17.18 2.32 1.80
N THR A 20 17.57 2.86 2.95
CA THR A 20 18.96 3.17 3.26
C THR A 20 19.25 2.79 4.70
N ARG A 21 20.52 2.48 4.98
CA ARG A 21 20.96 2.19 6.33
C ARG A 21 20.78 3.44 7.20
N GLY A 22 20.17 3.27 8.36
CA GLY A 22 19.89 4.38 9.26
C GLY A 22 18.65 5.17 8.95
N SER A 23 17.86 4.76 7.96
CA SER A 23 16.58 5.40 7.66
C SER A 23 15.60 5.28 8.82
N ALA A 24 14.84 6.34 9.08
CA ALA A 24 13.81 6.35 10.11
C ALA A 24 12.51 5.69 9.65
N CYS A 25 12.34 5.49 8.34
CA CYS A 25 11.13 4.96 7.72
C CYS A 25 11.44 3.79 6.82
N PHE A 26 10.46 2.96 6.57
CA PHE A 26 10.56 1.88 5.58
C PHE A 26 9.45 2.03 4.55
N ASP A 27 9.69 1.46 3.36
CA ASP A 27 8.74 1.54 2.27
C ASP A 27 7.69 0.42 2.36
N ILE A 28 6.44 0.77 2.05
CA ILE A 28 5.34 -0.17 1.93
C ILE A 28 4.91 -0.19 0.46
N HIS A 29 4.66 -1.38 -0.06
CA HIS A 29 4.26 -1.56 -1.44
C HIS A 29 2.80 -1.95 -1.54
N ALA A 30 2.13 -1.46 -2.58
CA ALA A 30 0.83 -1.98 -2.94
C ALA A 30 0.95 -3.45 -3.35
N TYR A 31 -0.02 -4.25 -2.95
CA TYR A 31 -0.08 -5.65 -3.32
C TYR A 31 -1.34 -5.89 -4.14
N TYR A 32 -1.16 -6.37 -5.36
CA TYR A 32 -2.27 -6.71 -6.22
C TYR A 32 -2.26 -8.21 -6.53
N ASN A 33 -3.34 -8.87 -6.13
CA ASN A 33 -3.59 -10.27 -6.46
C ASN A 33 -4.84 -10.32 -7.35
N PRO A 34 -4.77 -10.87 -8.58
CA PRO A 34 -5.92 -10.90 -9.47
C PRO A 34 -7.16 -11.57 -8.88
N GLU A 35 -6.99 -12.53 -7.97
CA GLU A 35 -8.11 -13.19 -7.31
C GLU A 35 -8.76 -12.31 -6.25
N GLN A 36 -8.01 -11.40 -5.63
CA GLN A 36 -8.50 -10.51 -4.59
C GLN A 36 -9.05 -9.21 -5.15
N GLY A 37 -8.44 -8.68 -6.23
CA GLY A 37 -8.87 -7.43 -6.82
C GLY A 37 -8.61 -6.20 -5.95
N TYR A 38 -9.26 -5.11 -6.28
CA TYR A 38 -9.19 -3.87 -5.51
C TYR A 38 -10.52 -3.11 -5.60
N GLN A 39 -10.73 -2.19 -4.68
CA GLN A 39 -11.93 -1.38 -4.63
C GLN A 39 -11.68 -0.04 -5.33
N LYS A 40 -12.68 0.43 -6.06
CA LYS A 40 -12.63 1.66 -6.82
C LYS A 40 -13.88 2.49 -6.57
N TRP A 41 -13.70 3.80 -6.42
CA TRP A 41 -14.80 4.75 -6.33
C TRP A 41 -14.77 5.67 -7.52
N SER A 42 -15.92 5.77 -8.20
CA SER A 42 -16.15 6.68 -9.32
C SER A 42 -17.51 7.31 -9.10
N ASP A 43 -17.61 8.64 -9.09
CA ASP A 43 -18.86 9.38 -8.81
C ASP A 43 -19.53 8.92 -7.51
N ASN A 44 -18.73 8.70 -6.47
CA ASN A 44 -19.16 8.20 -5.15
C ASN A 44 -19.80 6.81 -5.18
N LYS A 45 -19.68 6.09 -6.28
CA LYS A 45 -20.12 4.70 -6.40
C LYS A 45 -18.93 3.78 -6.23
N LYS A 46 -19.09 2.77 -5.37
CA LYS A 46 -18.08 1.78 -5.11
C LYS A 46 -18.24 0.61 -6.07
N SER A 47 -17.15 0.19 -6.68
CA SER A 47 -17.10 -1.02 -7.48
C SER A 47 -15.90 -1.86 -7.08
N PHE A 48 -15.95 -3.15 -7.39
CA PHE A 48 -14.87 -4.09 -7.12
C PHE A 48 -14.29 -4.54 -8.45
N ILE A 49 -12.98 -4.37 -8.61
CA ILE A 49 -12.31 -4.64 -9.89
C ILE A 49 -11.37 -5.82 -9.71
N THR A 50 -11.46 -6.79 -10.62
CA THR A 50 -10.48 -7.86 -10.75
C THR A 50 -9.95 -7.84 -12.17
N ARG A 51 -8.62 -7.93 -12.31
CA ARG A 51 -7.98 -7.96 -13.61
C ARG A 51 -6.87 -9.00 -13.60
N LYS A 52 -6.66 -9.63 -14.74
CA LYS A 52 -5.62 -10.66 -14.87
C LYS A 52 -4.21 -10.05 -14.99
N ASP A 53 -4.10 -8.83 -15.50
CA ASP A 53 -2.81 -8.16 -15.59
C ASP A 53 -2.51 -7.41 -14.29
N ALA A 54 -1.24 -7.05 -14.11
CA ALA A 54 -0.78 -6.35 -12.90
C ALA A 54 -0.95 -4.83 -12.97
N SER A 55 -1.69 -4.33 -13.96
CA SER A 55 -1.88 -2.90 -14.12
C SER A 55 -3.20 -2.44 -13.51
N ILE A 56 -3.18 -1.26 -12.90
CA ILE A 56 -4.35 -0.61 -12.35
C ILE A 56 -4.47 0.76 -13.02
N THR A 57 -5.62 1.03 -13.63
CA THR A 57 -5.88 2.31 -14.27
C THR A 57 -6.78 3.16 -13.39
N ILE A 58 -6.32 4.37 -13.08
CA ILE A 58 -7.08 5.34 -12.29
C ILE A 58 -7.35 6.53 -13.19
N HIS A 59 -8.62 6.75 -13.51
CA HIS A 59 -9.05 7.91 -14.31
C HIS A 59 -9.21 9.14 -13.40
N PRO A 60 -9.26 10.36 -13.99
CA PRO A 60 -9.50 11.57 -13.19
C PRO A 60 -10.74 11.43 -12.31
N PHE A 61 -10.66 11.95 -11.09
CA PHE A 61 -11.71 11.92 -10.07
C PHE A 61 -12.07 10.53 -9.55
N GLU A 62 -11.29 9.52 -9.89
CA GLU A 62 -11.42 8.18 -9.32
C GLU A 62 -10.47 7.98 -8.16
N ARG A 63 -10.87 7.14 -7.21
CA ARG A 63 -10.05 6.70 -6.09
C ARG A 63 -10.02 5.19 -6.06
N VAL A 64 -8.88 4.63 -5.68
CA VAL A 64 -8.74 3.19 -5.54
C VAL A 64 -8.19 2.87 -4.15
N LEU A 65 -8.64 1.76 -3.61
CA LEU A 65 -8.12 1.22 -2.36
C LEU A 65 -7.37 -0.06 -2.69
N ILE A 66 -6.06 -0.02 -2.54
CA ILE A 66 -5.17 -1.14 -2.86
C ILE A 66 -4.57 -1.64 -1.57
N PRO A 67 -4.73 -2.94 -1.25
CA PRO A 67 -4.15 -3.47 -0.02
C PRO A 67 -2.62 -3.56 -0.11
N THR A 68 -1.99 -3.66 1.04
CA THR A 68 -0.56 -3.93 1.14
C THR A 68 -0.28 -5.42 1.29
N GLY A 69 -1.28 -6.21 1.63
CA GLY A 69 -1.13 -7.62 1.92
C GLY A 69 -0.45 -7.91 3.25
N MET A 70 -0.34 -6.91 4.13
CA MET A 70 0.35 -7.04 5.40
C MET A 70 -0.53 -6.63 6.57
N ILE A 71 -0.25 -7.22 7.72
CA ILE A 71 -0.79 -6.80 9.02
C ILE A 71 0.41 -6.46 9.90
N LEU A 72 0.39 -5.27 10.48
CA LEU A 72 1.44 -4.83 11.39
C LEU A 72 1.00 -5.06 12.83
N ASP A 73 1.83 -5.74 13.60
CA ASP A 73 1.63 -5.92 15.04
C ASP A 73 2.45 -4.83 15.75
N ILE A 74 1.76 -3.76 16.14
CA ILE A 74 2.40 -2.57 16.68
C ILE A 74 2.45 -2.68 18.20
N PRO A 75 3.66 -2.58 18.81
CA PRO A 75 3.77 -2.63 20.26
C PRO A 75 3.01 -1.50 20.96
N ALA A 76 2.56 -1.75 22.19
CA ALA A 76 1.88 -0.75 22.99
C ALA A 76 2.76 0.49 23.18
N GLY A 77 2.15 1.67 23.10
CA GLY A 77 2.86 2.94 23.22
C GLY A 77 3.48 3.45 21.92
N TYR A 78 3.33 2.72 20.82
CA TYR A 78 3.86 3.11 19.51
C TYR A 78 2.73 3.26 18.51
N SER A 79 2.98 4.04 17.48
CA SER A 79 2.04 4.22 16.37
C SER A 79 2.79 4.20 15.05
N VAL A 80 2.06 3.90 13.97
CA VAL A 80 2.59 3.90 12.62
C VAL A 80 1.84 4.94 11.81
N ARG A 81 2.57 5.79 11.11
CA ARG A 81 2.00 6.76 10.19
C ARG A 81 2.45 6.43 8.77
N ILE A 82 1.53 6.57 7.82
CA ILE A 82 1.81 6.33 6.41
C ILE A 82 1.91 7.69 5.72
N HIS A 83 3.00 7.89 4.99
CA HIS A 83 3.26 9.10 4.24
C HIS A 83 3.48 8.78 2.77
N PRO A 84 3.02 9.63 1.84
CA PRO A 84 3.36 9.45 0.43
C PRO A 84 4.84 9.70 0.21
N ARG A 85 5.42 9.01 -0.76
CA ARG A 85 6.79 9.30 -1.18
C ARG A 85 6.81 10.62 -1.92
N SER A 86 7.78 11.49 -1.58
CA SER A 86 7.88 12.80 -2.21
C SER A 86 8.04 12.73 -3.73
N GLY A 87 8.80 11.75 -4.22
CA GLY A 87 8.95 11.55 -5.66
C GLY A 87 7.65 11.19 -6.36
N SER A 88 6.84 10.32 -5.76
CA SER A 88 5.54 9.94 -6.30
C SER A 88 4.56 11.11 -6.26
N ALA A 89 4.54 11.87 -5.17
CA ALA A 89 3.65 13.02 -5.03
C ALA A 89 3.99 14.14 -6.02
N ILE A 90 5.28 14.43 -6.19
CA ILE A 90 5.73 15.52 -7.06
C ILE A 90 5.69 15.15 -8.53
N LYS A 91 6.21 13.97 -8.88
CA LYS A 91 6.39 13.58 -10.28
C LYS A 91 5.16 12.92 -10.89
N GLN A 92 4.36 12.22 -10.11
CA GLN A 92 3.25 11.40 -10.60
C GLN A 92 1.89 11.85 -10.06
N GLY A 93 1.86 12.83 -9.15
CA GLY A 93 0.62 13.33 -8.59
C GLY A 93 -0.12 12.32 -7.72
N LEU A 94 0.58 11.32 -7.19
CA LEU A 94 -0.03 10.31 -6.33
C LEU A 94 -0.09 10.80 -4.89
N SER A 95 -1.20 10.55 -4.22
CA SER A 95 -1.38 10.87 -2.81
C SER A 95 -2.16 9.76 -2.10
N LEU A 96 -2.05 9.77 -0.79
CA LEU A 96 -2.78 8.83 0.06
C LEU A 96 -4.20 9.31 0.33
#